data_48e26927014a4eb6dfe1ddacc648b1f7
#
_entry.id   48e26927014a4eb6dfe1ddacc648b1f7
#
_cell.length_a   1.000
_cell.length_b   1.000
_cell.length_c   1.000
_cell.angle_alpha   90.00
_cell.angle_beta   90.00
_cell.angle_gamma   90.00
#
_symmetry.space_group_name_H-M   'P 1'
#
loop_
_entity.id
_entity.type
_entity.pdbx_description
1 polymer ?
#
loop_
_entity_poly.entity_id
_entity_poly.type
_entity_poly.pdbx_seq_one_letter_code
_entity_poly.pdbx_strand_id
1 'polypeptide(L)'
;MDIHKILKQLPHRYPFLLVDRVLAIDKGKTIRALKNVTMNEPFFQGHFPHRPVMPGVLMLEALAQAAALLAFDALDTSPSDDTVYYFAGIDGARFKRPVEPGDQLILDVTLLRMKAGIFKFKARALVGQDLAVEAELTCAMRAVS
;
A
#
# COMPACT_ATOMS: atom_id res chain seq x y z
N MET A 1 9.14 10.08 4.29
CA MET A 1 8.32 11.22 3.79
C MET A 1 7.07 11.35 4.63
N ASP A 2 6.66 12.55 4.85
CA ASP A 2 5.49 12.85 5.67
C ASP A 2 4.21 12.84 4.82
N ILE A 3 3.05 13.04 5.49
CA ILE A 3 1.75 12.99 4.83
C ILE A 3 1.62 14.05 3.72
N HIS A 4 2.24 15.21 3.87
CA HIS A 4 2.14 16.27 2.87
C HIS A 4 2.77 15.85 1.55
N LYS A 5 3.90 15.15 1.62
CA LYS A 5 4.56 14.63 0.42
C LYS A 5 3.81 13.42 -0.15
N ILE A 6 3.29 12.56 0.72
CA ILE A 6 2.45 11.42 0.28
C ILE A 6 1.25 11.92 -0.52
N LEU A 7 0.58 12.97 -0.05
CA LEU A 7 -0.58 13.55 -0.75
C LEU A 7 -0.23 14.07 -2.15
N LYS A 8 1.03 14.46 -2.39
CA LYS A 8 1.49 14.87 -3.71
C LYS A 8 1.84 13.70 -4.61
N GLN A 9 2.17 12.55 -4.01
CA GLN A 9 2.63 11.38 -4.75
C GLN A 9 1.51 10.36 -5.02
N LEU A 10 0.45 10.34 -4.20
CA LEU A 10 -0.68 9.44 -4.37
C LEU A 10 -1.93 10.24 -4.70
N PRO A 11 -2.73 9.80 -5.69
CA PRO A 11 -4.00 10.47 -6.01
C PRO A 11 -5.12 10.10 -5.03
N HIS A 12 -4.94 9.04 -4.25
CA HIS A 12 -5.92 8.55 -3.30
C HIS A 12 -6.28 9.60 -2.25
N ARG A 13 -7.55 9.63 -1.82
CA ARG A 13 -8.05 10.52 -0.78
C ARG A 13 -8.99 9.75 0.13
N TYR A 14 -9.39 10.38 1.25
CA TYR A 14 -10.34 9.79 2.18
C TYR A 14 -11.56 9.24 1.42
N PRO A 15 -12.02 8.04 1.71
CA PRO A 15 -11.57 7.13 2.77
C PRO A 15 -10.54 6.09 2.30
N PHE A 16 -9.93 6.28 1.14
CA PHE A 16 -9.12 5.27 0.47
C PHE A 16 -7.62 5.56 0.45
N LEU A 17 -7.16 6.60 1.12
CA LEU A 17 -5.73 6.83 1.32
C LEU A 17 -5.28 6.02 2.53
N LEU A 18 -4.40 5.04 2.32
CA LEU A 18 -4.05 4.04 3.33
C LEU A 18 -2.57 4.04 3.71
N VAL A 19 -1.86 5.14 3.48
CA VAL A 19 -0.47 5.32 3.90
C VAL A 19 -0.35 6.65 4.63
N ASP A 20 0.12 6.62 5.86
CA ASP A 20 0.22 7.81 6.71
C ASP A 20 1.62 8.40 6.75
N ARG A 21 2.65 7.57 6.59
CA ARG A 21 4.04 8.01 6.64
C ARG A 21 4.94 6.99 5.94
N VAL A 22 5.99 7.48 5.29
CA VAL A 22 7.08 6.63 4.81
C VAL A 22 8.20 6.72 5.83
N LEU A 23 8.57 5.57 6.40
CA LEU A 23 9.60 5.47 7.43
C LEU A 23 10.99 5.40 6.82
N ALA A 24 11.13 4.71 5.69
CA ALA A 24 12.40 4.55 4.99
C ALA A 24 12.13 4.20 3.53
N ILE A 25 12.99 4.68 2.65
CA ILE A 25 12.93 4.33 1.23
C ILE A 25 14.36 4.21 0.69
N ASP A 26 14.62 3.10 0.01
CA ASP A 26 15.85 2.87 -0.75
C ASP A 26 15.45 2.88 -2.21
N LYS A 27 15.84 3.92 -2.93
CA LYS A 27 15.37 4.24 -4.28
C LYS A 27 15.52 3.05 -5.22
N GLY A 28 14.42 2.67 -5.84
CA GLY A 28 14.40 1.56 -6.80
C GLY A 28 14.50 0.19 -6.16
N LYS A 29 14.50 0.08 -4.84
CA LYS A 29 14.69 -1.20 -4.15
C LYS A 29 13.59 -1.51 -3.15
N THR A 30 13.47 -0.73 -2.07
CA THR A 30 12.55 -1.02 -0.98
C THR A 30 11.90 0.23 -0.45
N ILE A 31 10.71 0.04 0.15
CA ILE A 31 10.04 1.06 0.94
C ILE A 31 9.50 0.42 2.22
N ARG A 32 9.57 1.19 3.31
CA ARG A 32 8.93 0.84 4.56
C ARG A 32 8.04 2.00 4.96
N ALA A 33 6.75 1.73 5.07
CA ALA A 33 5.75 2.75 5.32
C ALA A 33 4.83 2.34 6.46
N LEU A 34 3.98 3.25 6.90
CA LEU A 34 3.12 3.08 8.06
C LEU A 34 1.69 3.46 7.72
N LYS A 35 0.75 2.61 8.10
CA LYS A 35 -0.67 2.95 8.18
C LYS A 35 -1.13 2.84 9.62
N ASN A 36 -1.69 3.93 10.17
CA ASN A 36 -2.36 3.90 11.46
C ASN A 36 -3.78 3.34 11.27
N VAL A 37 -4.11 2.27 11.98
CA VAL A 37 -5.43 1.67 11.93
C VAL A 37 -6.26 2.24 13.07
N THR A 38 -7.34 2.96 12.76
CA THR A 38 -8.14 3.62 13.76
C THR A 38 -9.61 3.26 13.62
N MET A 39 -10.35 3.31 14.76
CA MET A 39 -11.79 3.07 14.75
C MET A 39 -12.54 4.10 13.91
N ASN A 40 -11.93 5.24 13.67
CA ASN A 40 -12.53 6.34 12.90
C ASN A 40 -12.32 6.14 11.39
N GLU A 41 -12.50 4.92 10.91
CA GLU A 41 -12.45 4.57 9.48
C GLU A 41 -13.79 3.93 9.11
N PRO A 42 -14.38 4.32 7.97
CA PRO A 42 -15.78 3.97 7.67
C PRO A 42 -16.04 2.47 7.51
N PHE A 43 -15.04 1.69 7.04
CA PHE A 43 -15.26 0.27 6.80
C PHE A 43 -15.46 -0.55 8.09
N PHE A 44 -15.05 -0.06 9.25
CA PHE A 44 -15.22 -0.81 10.50
C PHE A 44 -16.67 -0.90 10.95
N GLN A 45 -17.55 -0.04 10.47
CA GLN A 45 -18.97 -0.12 10.79
C GLN A 45 -19.61 -1.38 10.27
N GLY A 46 -19.15 -1.86 9.13
CA GLY A 46 -19.68 -3.06 8.48
C GLY A 46 -18.81 -4.30 8.58
N HIS A 47 -17.57 -4.16 9.02
CA HIS A 47 -16.60 -5.26 8.98
C HIS A 47 -15.85 -5.36 10.33
N PHE A 48 -16.42 -5.73 11.43
CA PHE A 48 -17.82 -6.13 11.60
C PHE A 48 -18.43 -5.36 12.78
N PRO A 49 -19.76 -5.20 12.87
CA PRO A 49 -20.38 -4.44 13.95
C PRO A 49 -20.03 -4.91 15.37
N HIS A 50 -19.87 -6.22 15.55
CA HIS A 50 -19.57 -6.81 16.86
C HIS A 50 -18.06 -6.90 17.15
N ARG A 51 -17.23 -6.80 16.11
CA ARG A 51 -15.76 -6.85 16.26
C ARG A 51 -15.09 -6.27 15.00
N PRO A 52 -14.51 -5.07 15.11
CA PRO A 52 -13.88 -4.44 13.95
C PRO A 52 -12.58 -5.13 13.57
N VAL A 53 -12.49 -5.51 12.31
CA VAL A 53 -11.29 -6.12 11.72
C VAL A 53 -11.02 -5.42 10.39
N MET A 54 -9.77 -5.02 10.16
CA MET A 54 -9.41 -4.42 8.88
C MET A 54 -9.58 -5.45 7.76
N PRO A 55 -10.37 -5.15 6.72
CA PRO A 55 -10.50 -6.06 5.59
C PRO A 55 -9.14 -6.42 5.00
N GLY A 56 -8.88 -7.72 4.80
CA GLY A 56 -7.60 -8.17 4.25
C GLY A 56 -7.30 -7.57 2.90
N VAL A 57 -8.32 -7.41 2.06
CA VAL A 57 -8.16 -6.78 0.74
C VAL A 57 -7.70 -5.33 0.83
N LEU A 58 -8.05 -4.62 1.91
CA LEU A 58 -7.57 -3.25 2.13
C LEU A 58 -6.12 -3.22 2.65
N MET A 59 -5.67 -4.26 3.32
CA MET A 59 -4.24 -4.40 3.64
C MET A 59 -3.43 -4.55 2.35
N LEU A 60 -3.93 -5.33 1.39
CA LEU A 60 -3.29 -5.45 0.07
C LEU A 60 -3.31 -4.11 -0.66
N GLU A 61 -4.40 -3.36 -0.56
CA GLU A 61 -4.47 -2.02 -1.15
C GLU A 61 -3.45 -1.07 -0.53
N ALA A 62 -3.30 -1.10 0.79
CA ALA A 62 -2.29 -0.29 1.49
C ALA A 62 -0.88 -0.62 1.00
N LEU A 63 -0.58 -1.91 0.82
CA LEU A 63 0.70 -2.36 0.26
C LEU A 63 0.88 -1.87 -1.17
N ALA A 64 -0.17 -1.88 -1.98
CA ALA A 64 -0.10 -1.37 -3.35
C ALA A 64 0.16 0.13 -3.39
N GLN A 65 -0.39 0.88 -2.44
CA GLN A 65 -0.13 2.32 -2.34
C GLN A 65 1.33 2.59 -1.94
N ALA A 66 1.87 1.83 -1.00
CA ALA A 66 3.29 1.90 -0.66
C ALA A 66 4.15 1.54 -1.87
N ALA A 67 3.76 0.52 -2.63
CA ALA A 67 4.44 0.12 -3.86
C ALA A 67 4.41 1.25 -4.90
N ALA A 68 3.29 1.97 -5.01
CA ALA A 68 3.18 3.11 -5.92
C ALA A 68 4.17 4.21 -5.54
N LEU A 69 4.31 4.50 -4.25
CA LEU A 69 5.29 5.48 -3.78
C LEU A 69 6.71 5.07 -4.17
N LEU A 70 7.03 3.80 -4.01
CA LEU A 70 8.34 3.26 -4.42
C LEU A 70 8.55 3.37 -5.93
N ALA A 71 7.52 3.06 -6.72
CA ALA A 71 7.60 3.14 -8.18
C ALA A 71 7.80 4.59 -8.66
N PHE A 72 7.04 5.54 -8.14
CA PHE A 72 7.19 6.94 -8.51
C PHE A 72 8.57 7.49 -8.10
N ASP A 73 9.06 7.09 -6.93
CA ASP A 73 10.40 7.48 -6.48
C ASP A 73 11.48 6.90 -7.40
N ALA A 74 11.34 5.62 -7.77
CA ALA A 74 12.29 4.95 -8.66
C ALA A 74 12.39 5.62 -10.04
N LEU A 75 11.28 6.17 -10.53
CA LEU A 75 11.21 6.81 -11.83
C LEU A 75 11.44 8.31 -11.78
N ASP A 76 11.65 8.89 -10.59
CA ASP A 76 11.74 10.34 -10.38
C ASP A 76 10.54 11.07 -10.97
N THR A 77 9.34 10.51 -10.79
CA THR A 77 8.12 11.06 -11.37
C THR A 77 7.03 11.18 -10.31
N SER A 78 5.94 11.86 -10.68
CA SER A 78 4.77 12.05 -9.84
C SER A 78 3.54 11.64 -10.61
N PRO A 79 2.43 11.32 -9.92
CA PRO A 79 1.18 10.99 -10.60
C PRO A 79 0.72 12.19 -11.43
N SER A 80 0.11 11.91 -12.58
CA SER A 80 -0.46 12.92 -13.45
C SER A 80 -1.83 12.45 -13.95
N ASP A 81 -2.61 13.38 -14.49
CA ASP A 81 -3.91 13.05 -15.07
C ASP A 81 -3.79 12.21 -16.35
N ASP A 82 -2.58 12.15 -16.92
CA ASP A 82 -2.31 11.42 -18.15
C ASP A 82 -1.95 9.96 -17.94
N THR A 83 -1.79 9.53 -16.68
CA THR A 83 -1.43 8.15 -16.36
C THR A 83 -2.30 7.58 -15.27
N VAL A 84 -2.48 6.27 -15.30
CA VAL A 84 -3.12 5.51 -14.22
C VAL A 84 -2.14 4.48 -13.69
N TYR A 85 -2.22 4.23 -12.39
CA TYR A 85 -1.47 3.19 -11.70
C TYR A 85 -2.48 2.28 -10.99
N TYR A 86 -2.46 1.01 -11.30
CA TYR A 86 -3.48 0.09 -10.80
C TYR A 86 -2.94 -1.34 -10.67
N PHE A 87 -3.67 -2.16 -9.92
CA PHE A 87 -3.38 -3.58 -9.83
C PHE A 87 -3.55 -4.26 -11.17
N ALA A 88 -2.56 -5.09 -11.54
CA ALA A 88 -2.65 -6.01 -12.67
C ALA A 88 -2.71 -7.47 -12.17
N GLY A 89 -2.18 -7.76 -10.99
CA GLY A 89 -2.26 -9.10 -10.44
C GLY A 89 -1.85 -9.15 -8.98
N ILE A 90 -2.33 -10.17 -8.29
CA ILE A 90 -1.98 -10.48 -6.90
C ILE A 90 -1.76 -11.97 -6.83
N ASP A 91 -0.58 -12.39 -6.39
CA ASP A 91 -0.21 -13.80 -6.31
C ASP A 91 0.21 -14.17 -4.89
N GLY A 92 -0.16 -15.39 -4.48
CA GLY A 92 0.31 -15.96 -3.23
C GLY A 92 -0.10 -15.18 -1.99
N ALA A 93 -1.25 -14.51 -2.03
CA ALA A 93 -1.75 -13.76 -0.88
C ALA A 93 -2.04 -14.71 0.29
N ARG A 94 -1.46 -14.40 1.46
CA ARG A 94 -1.65 -15.17 2.69
C ARG A 94 -1.95 -14.20 3.82
N PHE A 95 -3.10 -14.43 4.47
CA PHE A 95 -3.57 -13.62 5.59
C PHE A 95 -3.26 -14.39 6.88
N LYS A 96 -2.33 -13.88 7.69
CA LYS A 96 -1.75 -14.62 8.81
C LYS A 96 -2.33 -14.23 10.16
N ARG A 97 -2.83 -12.99 10.31
CA ARG A 97 -3.45 -12.54 11.54
C ARG A 97 -4.40 -11.38 11.24
N PRO A 98 -5.46 -11.22 12.06
CA PRO A 98 -6.33 -10.04 11.94
C PRO A 98 -5.59 -8.77 12.38
N VAL A 99 -5.99 -7.65 11.79
CA VAL A 99 -5.55 -6.30 12.14
C VAL A 99 -6.75 -5.53 12.63
N GLU A 100 -6.60 -4.85 13.76
CA GLU A 100 -7.70 -4.20 14.45
C GLU A 100 -7.37 -2.72 14.71
N PRO A 101 -8.41 -1.88 14.97
CA PRO A 101 -8.17 -0.50 15.39
C PRO A 101 -7.22 -0.44 16.59
N GLY A 102 -6.27 0.48 16.54
CA GLY A 102 -5.19 0.61 17.52
C GLY A 102 -3.88 0.02 17.05
N ASP A 103 -3.89 -0.83 16.02
CA ASP A 103 -2.67 -1.37 15.45
C ASP A 103 -2.01 -0.35 14.52
N GLN A 104 -0.68 -0.39 14.48
CA GLN A 104 0.09 0.29 13.42
C GLN A 104 0.55 -0.77 12.43
N LEU A 105 0.10 -0.62 11.20
CA LEU A 105 0.43 -1.57 10.14
C LEU A 105 1.68 -1.08 9.41
N ILE A 106 2.75 -1.86 9.49
CA ILE A 106 4.00 -1.58 8.80
C ILE A 106 3.95 -2.23 7.42
N LEU A 107 4.21 -1.44 6.40
CA LEU A 107 4.12 -1.84 5.00
C LEU A 107 5.54 -1.96 4.44
N ASP A 108 6.02 -3.19 4.27
CA ASP A 108 7.33 -3.48 3.70
C ASP A 108 7.16 -3.96 2.27
N VAL A 109 7.72 -3.22 1.31
CA VAL A 109 7.62 -3.57 -0.12
C VAL A 109 9.00 -3.56 -0.75
N THR A 110 9.29 -4.61 -1.51
CA THR A 110 10.53 -4.75 -2.27
C THR A 110 10.20 -4.80 -3.76
N LEU A 111 10.84 -3.95 -4.55
CA LEU A 111 10.70 -3.99 -6.01
C LEU A 111 11.52 -5.16 -6.55
N LEU A 112 10.87 -6.11 -7.20
CA LEU A 112 11.52 -7.28 -7.78
C LEU A 112 11.92 -7.04 -9.23
N ARG A 113 11.03 -6.38 -10.00
CA ARG A 113 11.25 -6.17 -11.42
C ARG A 113 10.41 -5.01 -11.93
N MET A 114 10.96 -4.27 -12.88
CA MET A 114 10.27 -3.18 -13.55
C MET A 114 10.60 -3.27 -15.03
N LYS A 115 9.57 -3.40 -15.88
CA LYS A 115 9.75 -3.48 -17.33
C LYS A 115 8.49 -3.03 -18.04
N ALA A 116 8.64 -2.08 -18.97
CA ALA A 116 7.56 -1.63 -19.86
C ALA A 116 6.28 -1.21 -19.11
N GLY A 117 6.44 -0.47 -18.01
CA GLY A 117 5.31 0.01 -17.20
C GLY A 117 4.70 -1.05 -16.30
N ILE A 118 5.27 -2.25 -16.23
CA ILE A 118 4.84 -3.31 -15.33
C ILE A 118 5.84 -3.42 -14.19
N PHE A 119 5.32 -3.38 -12.95
CA PHE A 119 6.13 -3.44 -11.73
C PHE A 119 5.73 -4.66 -10.93
N LYS A 120 6.72 -5.44 -10.50
CA LYS A 120 6.49 -6.60 -9.66
C LYS A 120 7.14 -6.39 -8.31
N PHE A 121 6.37 -6.64 -7.24
CA PHE A 121 6.79 -6.38 -5.87
C PHE A 121 6.57 -7.59 -5.00
N LYS A 122 7.45 -7.75 -4.01
CA LYS A 122 7.19 -8.59 -2.84
C LYS A 122 6.70 -7.68 -1.72
N ALA A 123 5.54 -7.99 -1.15
CA ALA A 123 4.88 -7.10 -0.20
C ALA A 123 4.52 -7.85 1.09
N ARG A 124 4.77 -7.21 2.22
CA ARG A 124 4.48 -7.74 3.55
C ARG A 124 3.96 -6.63 4.44
N ALA A 125 2.88 -6.92 5.17
CA ALA A 125 2.36 -6.01 6.18
C ALA A 125 2.49 -6.65 7.55
N LEU A 126 2.99 -5.89 8.52
CA LEU A 126 3.31 -6.40 9.86
C LEU A 126 2.67 -5.51 10.93
N VAL A 127 2.30 -6.13 12.04
CA VAL A 127 1.96 -5.44 13.28
C VAL A 127 3.07 -5.80 14.27
N GLY A 128 3.91 -4.81 14.63
CA GLY A 128 5.13 -5.10 15.33
C GLY A 128 6.02 -6.01 14.50
N GLN A 129 6.34 -7.20 15.01
CA GLN A 129 7.11 -8.21 14.28
C GLN A 129 6.24 -9.31 13.67
N ASP A 130 4.92 -9.26 13.91
CA ASP A 130 4.00 -10.29 13.45
C ASP A 130 3.54 -10.01 12.03
N LEU A 131 3.73 -10.99 11.16
CA LEU A 131 3.26 -10.91 9.78
C LEU A 131 1.73 -10.98 9.74
N ALA A 132 1.09 -9.95 9.19
CA ALA A 132 -0.36 -9.91 9.04
C ALA A 132 -0.79 -10.42 7.66
N VAL A 133 -0.12 -9.97 6.61
CA VAL A 133 -0.39 -10.42 5.24
C VAL A 133 0.89 -10.35 4.43
N GLU A 134 1.02 -11.26 3.47
CA GLU A 134 2.07 -11.22 2.46
C GLU A 134 1.48 -11.55 1.10
N ALA A 135 2.10 -11.02 0.05
CA ALA A 135 1.69 -11.28 -1.33
C ALA A 135 2.79 -10.83 -2.29
N GLU A 136 2.69 -11.30 -3.51
CA GLU A 136 3.41 -10.73 -4.64
C GLU A 136 2.43 -9.88 -5.44
N LEU A 137 2.77 -8.61 -5.65
CA LEU A 137 1.88 -7.65 -6.33
C LEU A 137 2.44 -7.33 -7.69
N THR A 138 1.57 -7.30 -8.69
CA THR A 138 1.90 -6.79 -10.02
C THR A 138 1.04 -5.56 -10.25
N CYS A 139 1.68 -4.43 -10.53
CA CYS A 139 1.01 -3.18 -10.80
C CYS A 139 1.41 -2.67 -12.19
N ALA A 140 0.52 -1.93 -12.81
CA ALA A 140 0.74 -1.36 -14.12
C ALA A 140 0.62 0.16 -14.06
N MET A 141 1.51 0.86 -14.74
CA MET A 141 1.43 2.28 -14.98
C MET A 141 1.26 2.49 -16.47
N ARG A 142 0.13 3.08 -16.87
CA ARG A 142 -0.22 3.23 -18.28
C ARG A 142 -0.69 4.64 -18.58
N ALA A 143 -0.40 5.09 -19.81
CA ALA A 143 -0.94 6.34 -20.32
C ALA A 143 -2.44 6.20 -20.54
N VAL A 144 -3.17 7.26 -20.23
CA VAL A 144 -4.60 7.38 -20.53
C VAL A 144 -4.71 8.05 -21.89
N SER A 145 -5.35 7.34 -22.83
CA SER A 145 -5.58 7.91 -24.18
C SER A 145 -6.81 8.80 -24.22
#